data_aae2f29b1e488fc1a19be7fdf554a6a5
#
_entry.id   aae2f29b1e488fc1a19be7fdf554a6a5
#
_cell.length_a   1.000
_cell.length_b   1.000
_cell.length_c   1.000
_cell.angle_alpha   90.00
_cell.angle_beta   90.00
_cell.angle_gamma   90.00
#
_symmetry.space_group_name_H-M   'P 1'
#
loop_
_entity.id
_entity.type
_entity.pdbx_description
1 polymer ?
#
loop_
_entity_poly.entity_id
_entity_poly.type
_entity_poly.pdbx_seq_one_letter_code
_entity_poly.pdbx_strand_id
1 'polypeptide(L)'
;MSCGQCHVEYYFKGDQKRLTFPWHNGLKMDQMETYYNAVGWDDFIHKDSGAKVLKAQHPEFELWSQGIHARSGVSCADCHMPYKREGAMKFSDHQVQTPLAHVNQSCQTCHNYTETEILSRVDQIQKRTKSMLDRSEIAVVELINDIKAAKTAGATDDQLAPARAF
;
A
#
# COMPACT_ATOMS: atom_id res chain seq x y z
N MET A 1 -11.17 -12.51 -8.53
CA MET A 1 -10.23 -12.27 -7.40
C MET A 1 -11.03 -11.78 -6.19
N SER A 2 -11.40 -12.67 -5.27
CA SER A 2 -12.22 -12.32 -4.10
C SER A 2 -11.49 -11.35 -3.15
N CYS A 3 -10.20 -11.57 -2.89
CA CYS A 3 -9.42 -10.74 -1.98
C CYS A 3 -9.32 -9.27 -2.44
N GLY A 4 -9.10 -9.04 -3.74
CA GLY A 4 -9.03 -7.71 -4.33
C GLY A 4 -10.34 -6.93 -4.38
N GLN A 5 -11.44 -7.48 -3.85
CA GLN A 5 -12.67 -6.71 -3.67
C GLN A 5 -12.64 -5.86 -2.39
N CYS A 6 -11.77 -6.22 -1.44
CA CYS A 6 -11.59 -5.52 -0.16
C CYS A 6 -10.16 -5.00 0.01
N HIS A 7 -9.14 -5.79 -0.42
CA HIS A 7 -7.73 -5.41 -0.37
C HIS A 7 -7.33 -4.57 -1.61
N VAL A 8 -7.88 -3.37 -1.69
CA VAL A 8 -7.83 -2.48 -2.85
C VAL A 8 -8.00 -1.04 -2.40
N GLU A 9 -7.37 -0.11 -3.10
CA GLU A 9 -7.58 1.32 -2.86
C GLU A 9 -8.96 1.76 -3.31
N TYR A 10 -9.68 2.46 -2.46
CA TYR A 10 -11.01 2.98 -2.74
C TYR A 10 -11.32 4.25 -1.94
N TYR A 11 -12.34 4.98 -2.37
CA TYR A 11 -12.91 6.10 -1.63
C TYR A 11 -14.43 6.16 -1.80
N PHE A 12 -15.07 6.98 -0.99
CA PHE A 12 -16.52 7.18 -1.03
C PHE A 12 -16.88 8.49 -1.72
N LYS A 13 -17.27 8.39 -2.98
CA LYS A 13 -17.56 9.54 -3.84
C LYS A 13 -18.94 10.15 -3.54
N GLY A 14 -18.96 11.48 -3.41
CA GLY A 14 -20.19 12.30 -3.30
C GLY A 14 -20.99 12.07 -2.01
N ASP A 15 -22.13 12.76 -1.90
CA ASP A 15 -22.98 12.73 -0.71
C ASP A 15 -23.57 11.36 -0.41
N GLN A 16 -23.82 10.57 -1.46
CA GLN A 16 -24.35 9.19 -1.35
C GLN A 16 -23.28 8.17 -0.94
N LYS A 17 -22.05 8.59 -0.70
CA LYS A 17 -20.93 7.73 -0.28
C LYS A 17 -20.75 6.50 -1.18
N ARG A 18 -20.82 6.69 -2.50
CA ARG A 18 -20.66 5.59 -3.46
C ARG A 18 -19.22 5.11 -3.46
N LEU A 19 -19.04 3.80 -3.18
CA LEU A 19 -17.75 3.14 -3.31
C LEU A 19 -17.20 3.35 -4.72
N THR A 20 -15.99 3.89 -4.83
CA THR A 20 -15.36 4.24 -6.11
C THR A 20 -13.87 3.90 -6.06
N PHE A 21 -13.34 3.36 -7.15
CA PHE A 21 -11.93 3.04 -7.30
C PHE A 21 -11.22 4.15 -8.11
N PRO A 22 -10.03 4.60 -7.70
CA PRO A 22 -9.30 5.67 -8.39
C PRO A 22 -8.51 5.17 -9.61
N TRP A 23 -9.03 4.23 -10.36
CA TRP A 23 -8.31 3.48 -11.40
C TRP A 23 -8.45 4.02 -12.81
N HIS A 24 -9.11 5.16 -12.99
CA HIS A 24 -9.37 5.71 -14.33
C HIS A 24 -8.09 5.88 -15.17
N ASN A 25 -7.01 6.30 -14.54
CA ASN A 25 -5.73 6.52 -15.22
C ASN A 25 -4.76 5.32 -15.10
N GLY A 26 -5.10 4.29 -14.30
CA GLY A 26 -4.30 3.10 -14.05
C GLY A 26 -4.13 2.79 -12.56
N LEU A 27 -3.25 1.81 -12.26
CA LEU A 27 -3.09 1.25 -10.91
C LEU A 27 -1.81 1.71 -10.20
N LYS A 28 -1.01 2.58 -10.81
CA LYS A 28 0.18 3.13 -10.16
C LYS A 28 -0.19 4.32 -9.28
N MET A 29 0.61 4.56 -8.26
CA MET A 29 0.35 5.62 -7.28
C MET A 29 0.25 7.01 -7.93
N ASP A 30 1.18 7.35 -8.83
CA ASP A 30 1.18 8.60 -9.60
C ASP A 30 -0.09 8.78 -10.47
N GLN A 31 -0.62 7.68 -11.00
CA GLN A 31 -1.86 7.67 -11.77
C GLN A 31 -3.09 7.87 -10.90
N MET A 32 -3.12 7.26 -9.72
CA MET A 32 -4.19 7.44 -8.75
C MET A 32 -4.17 8.85 -8.15
N GLU A 33 -3.00 9.39 -7.84
CA GLU A 33 -2.83 10.77 -7.39
C GLU A 33 -3.35 11.75 -8.45
N THR A 34 -2.97 11.57 -9.71
CA THR A 34 -3.51 12.37 -10.83
C THR A 34 -5.04 12.31 -10.89
N TYR A 35 -5.63 11.14 -10.66
CA TYR A 35 -7.08 10.97 -10.60
C TYR A 35 -7.70 11.74 -9.44
N TYR A 36 -7.17 11.59 -8.23
CA TYR A 36 -7.67 12.26 -7.03
C TYR A 36 -7.58 13.78 -7.16
N ASN A 37 -6.48 14.30 -7.70
CA ASN A 37 -6.32 15.72 -7.99
C ASN A 37 -7.35 16.22 -8.99
N ALA A 38 -7.64 15.45 -10.06
CA ALA A 38 -8.61 15.82 -11.08
C ALA A 38 -10.06 15.85 -10.55
N VAL A 39 -10.41 14.98 -9.61
CA VAL A 39 -11.75 14.95 -8.98
C VAL A 39 -11.85 15.83 -7.74
N GLY A 40 -10.75 16.42 -7.29
CA GLY A 40 -10.69 17.28 -6.10
C GLY A 40 -10.94 16.55 -4.79
N TRP A 41 -10.53 15.27 -4.72
CA TRP A 41 -10.70 14.46 -3.52
C TRP A 41 -9.48 14.53 -2.61
N ASP A 42 -9.75 14.72 -1.31
CA ASP A 42 -8.82 14.53 -0.20
C ASP A 42 -9.58 13.88 0.97
N ASP A 43 -8.90 13.07 1.77
CA ASP A 43 -9.52 12.41 2.93
C ASP A 43 -9.73 13.40 4.08
N PHE A 44 -8.76 14.27 4.32
CA PHE A 44 -8.84 15.31 5.34
C PHE A 44 -7.78 16.41 5.14
N ILE A 45 -7.99 17.52 5.83
CA ILE A 45 -7.00 18.59 5.93
C ILE A 45 -6.22 18.42 7.24
N HIS A 46 -4.90 18.34 7.15
CA HIS A 46 -4.04 18.20 8.32
C HIS A 46 -4.09 19.45 9.20
N LYS A 47 -4.41 19.26 10.49
CA LYS A 47 -4.74 20.36 11.42
C LYS A 47 -3.61 21.39 11.54
N ASP A 48 -2.37 20.98 11.68
CA ASP A 48 -1.26 21.88 11.96
C ASP A 48 -0.69 22.50 10.69
N SER A 49 -0.50 21.73 9.63
CA SER A 49 0.07 22.21 8.37
C SER A 49 -0.96 22.86 7.44
N GLY A 50 -2.23 22.46 7.51
CA GLY A 50 -3.25 22.84 6.54
C GLY A 50 -3.12 22.15 5.19
N ALA A 51 -2.24 21.15 5.07
CA ALA A 51 -2.09 20.35 3.86
C ALA A 51 -3.28 19.41 3.67
N LYS A 52 -3.64 19.20 2.40
CA LYS A 52 -4.58 18.15 2.00
C LYS A 52 -3.89 16.79 2.08
N VAL A 53 -4.56 15.82 2.65
CA VAL A 53 -4.00 14.48 2.87
C VAL A 53 -4.86 13.43 2.19
N LEU A 54 -4.22 12.59 1.41
CA LEU A 54 -4.75 11.33 0.89
C LEU A 54 -4.25 10.18 1.75
N LYS A 55 -5.12 9.23 2.05
CA LYS A 55 -4.74 7.95 2.65
C LYS A 55 -4.84 6.85 1.59
N ALA A 56 -3.78 6.08 1.43
CA ALA A 56 -3.89 4.78 0.78
C ALA A 56 -4.52 3.80 1.78
N GLN A 57 -5.75 3.35 1.51
CA GLN A 57 -6.52 2.54 2.46
C GLN A 57 -5.98 1.09 2.50
N HIS A 58 -6.09 0.38 1.39
CA HIS A 58 -5.77 -1.04 1.23
C HIS A 58 -5.17 -1.32 -0.15
N PRO A 59 -4.01 -0.74 -0.52
CA PRO A 59 -3.48 -0.77 -1.89
C PRO A 59 -2.78 -2.11 -2.25
N GLU A 60 -3.14 -3.22 -1.58
CA GLU A 60 -2.48 -4.51 -1.79
C GLU A 60 -2.68 -5.03 -3.22
N PHE A 61 -3.88 -4.85 -3.79
CA PHE A 61 -4.15 -5.25 -5.16
C PHE A 61 -3.30 -4.46 -6.16
N GLU A 62 -3.21 -3.17 -5.98
CA GLU A 62 -2.41 -2.28 -6.83
C GLU A 62 -0.91 -2.59 -6.71
N LEU A 63 -0.41 -2.79 -5.50
CA LEU A 63 0.99 -3.16 -5.26
C LEU A 63 1.30 -4.53 -5.87
N TRP A 64 0.46 -5.54 -5.62
CA TRP A 64 0.62 -6.88 -6.18
C TRP A 64 0.58 -6.86 -7.70
N SER A 65 -0.34 -6.12 -8.33
CA SER A 65 -0.53 -6.08 -9.78
C SER A 65 0.71 -5.59 -10.53
N GLN A 66 1.57 -4.81 -9.90
CA GLN A 66 2.83 -4.32 -10.48
C GLN A 66 3.99 -5.32 -10.34
N GLY A 67 3.82 -6.34 -9.49
CA GLY A 67 4.85 -7.33 -9.17
C GLY A 67 5.03 -8.41 -10.24
N ILE A 68 6.17 -9.13 -10.15
CA ILE A 68 6.46 -10.25 -11.03
C ILE A 68 5.48 -11.42 -10.81
N HIS A 69 5.04 -11.64 -9.57
CA HIS A 69 4.12 -12.72 -9.23
C HIS A 69 2.78 -12.57 -9.94
N ALA A 70 2.21 -11.35 -10.00
CA ALA A 70 0.98 -11.07 -10.74
C ALA A 70 1.14 -11.38 -12.23
N ARG A 71 2.26 -10.95 -12.83
CA ARG A 71 2.56 -11.21 -14.25
C ARG A 71 2.80 -12.69 -14.55
N SER A 72 3.22 -13.46 -13.57
CA SER A 72 3.40 -14.91 -13.66
C SER A 72 2.13 -15.71 -13.32
N GLY A 73 1.00 -15.04 -13.09
CA GLY A 73 -0.28 -15.68 -12.79
C GLY A 73 -0.41 -16.20 -11.36
N VAL A 74 0.49 -15.83 -10.45
CA VAL A 74 0.41 -16.22 -9.03
C VAL A 74 -0.64 -15.36 -8.34
N SER A 75 -1.63 -15.99 -7.73
CA SER A 75 -2.72 -15.31 -7.01
C SER A 75 -2.38 -15.03 -5.54
N CYS A 76 -3.19 -14.20 -4.90
CA CYS A 76 -3.07 -13.95 -3.46
C CYS A 76 -3.19 -15.25 -2.66
N ALA A 77 -4.11 -16.13 -3.06
CA ALA A 77 -4.38 -17.41 -2.40
C ALA A 77 -3.20 -18.39 -2.48
N ASP A 78 -2.40 -18.36 -3.54
CA ASP A 78 -1.24 -19.26 -3.69
C ASP A 78 -0.20 -19.03 -2.58
N CYS A 79 -0.08 -17.80 -2.11
CA CYS A 79 0.82 -17.43 -1.01
C CYS A 79 0.14 -17.44 0.36
N HIS A 80 -1.08 -16.87 0.46
CA HIS A 80 -1.76 -16.66 1.74
C HIS A 80 -2.68 -17.80 2.17
N MET A 81 -3.01 -18.72 1.26
CA MET A 81 -3.86 -19.90 1.46
C MET A 81 -3.22 -21.13 0.80
N PRO A 82 -1.98 -21.51 1.16
CA PRO A 82 -1.27 -22.59 0.50
C PRO A 82 -2.03 -23.91 0.65
N TYR A 83 -1.77 -24.85 -0.27
CA TYR A 83 -2.41 -26.15 -0.22
C TYR A 83 -1.89 -27.01 0.93
N LYS A 84 -2.83 -27.60 1.66
CA LYS A 84 -2.60 -28.66 2.67
C LYS A 84 -3.11 -30.03 2.19
N ARG A 85 -2.65 -31.08 2.85
CA ARG A 85 -3.13 -32.45 2.63
C ARG A 85 -3.55 -33.07 3.96
N GLU A 86 -4.71 -33.73 3.93
CA GLU A 86 -5.18 -34.64 4.97
C GLU A 86 -5.52 -35.98 4.33
N GLY A 87 -4.66 -36.99 4.54
CA GLY A 87 -4.75 -38.24 3.83
C GLY A 87 -4.63 -38.03 2.30
N ALA A 88 -5.61 -38.49 1.55
CA ALA A 88 -5.69 -38.33 0.10
C ALA A 88 -6.24 -36.97 -0.36
N MET A 89 -6.85 -36.20 0.52
CA MET A 89 -7.47 -34.93 0.16
C MET A 89 -6.45 -33.79 0.11
N LYS A 90 -6.50 -33.01 -0.96
CA LYS A 90 -5.76 -31.76 -1.11
C LYS A 90 -6.74 -30.60 -1.09
N PHE A 91 -6.55 -29.63 -0.20
CA PHE A 91 -7.39 -28.45 -0.07
C PHE A 91 -6.57 -27.20 0.22
N SER A 92 -7.16 -26.04 -0.06
CA SER A 92 -6.55 -24.75 0.26
C SER A 92 -6.69 -24.46 1.76
N ASP A 93 -5.62 -24.00 2.41
CA ASP A 93 -5.70 -23.58 3.81
C ASP A 93 -6.49 -22.29 3.95
N HIS A 94 -7.64 -22.36 4.61
CA HIS A 94 -8.50 -21.20 4.84
C HIS A 94 -8.09 -20.34 6.05
N GLN A 95 -7.02 -20.69 6.74
CA GLN A 95 -6.37 -19.82 7.73
C GLN A 95 -5.46 -18.83 7.00
N VAL A 96 -6.04 -17.74 6.52
CA VAL A 96 -5.30 -16.68 5.81
C VAL A 96 -4.28 -16.07 6.76
N GLN A 97 -3.00 -16.19 6.40
CA GLN A 97 -1.89 -15.73 7.24
C GLN A 97 -0.67 -15.30 6.40
N THR A 98 0.36 -14.83 7.08
CA THR A 98 1.62 -14.48 6.40
C THR A 98 2.23 -15.70 5.72
N PRO A 99 2.65 -15.60 4.45
CA PRO A 99 3.33 -16.68 3.75
C PRO A 99 4.66 -17.12 4.44
N LEU A 100 5.26 -16.23 5.23
CA LEU A 100 6.51 -16.49 5.94
C LEU A 100 6.36 -17.49 7.10
N ALA A 101 5.12 -17.75 7.55
CA ALA A 101 4.85 -18.82 8.52
C ALA A 101 4.92 -20.23 7.91
N HIS A 102 4.82 -20.33 6.56
CA HIS A 102 4.75 -21.60 5.83
C HIS A 102 5.52 -21.50 4.50
N VAL A 103 6.79 -21.12 4.56
CA VAL A 103 7.66 -20.90 3.39
C VAL A 103 7.70 -22.12 2.47
N ASN A 104 7.75 -23.34 3.03
CA ASN A 104 7.76 -24.59 2.28
C ASN A 104 6.47 -24.83 1.47
N GLN A 105 5.33 -24.36 1.96
CA GLN A 105 4.03 -24.52 1.29
C GLN A 105 3.70 -23.36 0.35
N SER A 106 4.14 -22.15 0.69
CA SER A 106 3.85 -20.94 -0.07
C SER A 106 4.89 -20.65 -1.14
N CYS A 107 6.17 -20.65 -0.79
CA CYS A 107 7.25 -20.21 -1.66
C CYS A 107 7.96 -21.36 -2.40
N GLN A 108 8.29 -22.44 -1.68
CA GLN A 108 9.08 -23.53 -2.24
C GLN A 108 8.29 -24.44 -3.20
N THR A 109 6.99 -24.20 -3.37
CA THR A 109 6.20 -24.83 -4.44
C THR A 109 6.64 -24.38 -5.84
N CYS A 110 7.25 -23.20 -5.95
CA CYS A 110 7.74 -22.61 -7.19
C CYS A 110 9.23 -22.25 -7.12
N HIS A 111 9.78 -21.93 -5.95
CA HIS A 111 11.16 -21.50 -5.75
C HIS A 111 12.03 -22.63 -5.21
N ASN A 112 13.09 -22.96 -5.94
CA ASN A 112 14.06 -23.99 -5.54
C ASN A 112 15.22 -23.39 -4.72
N TYR A 113 14.87 -22.69 -3.63
CA TYR A 113 15.81 -22.12 -2.67
C TYR A 113 15.50 -22.70 -1.28
N THR A 114 16.50 -22.70 -0.40
CA THR A 114 16.30 -23.09 1.00
C THR A 114 15.38 -22.07 1.70
N GLU A 115 14.68 -22.53 2.73
CA GLU A 115 13.82 -21.64 3.54
C GLU A 115 14.62 -20.45 4.10
N THR A 116 15.84 -20.71 4.59
CA THR A 116 16.73 -19.65 5.10
C THR A 116 17.07 -18.61 4.04
N GLU A 117 17.32 -19.01 2.79
CA GLU A 117 17.58 -18.08 1.71
C GLU A 117 16.36 -17.23 1.37
N ILE A 118 15.18 -17.84 1.30
CA ILE A 118 13.93 -17.14 1.02
C ILE A 118 13.65 -16.11 2.11
N LEU A 119 13.73 -16.53 3.38
CA LEU A 119 13.54 -15.62 4.53
C LEU A 119 14.55 -14.48 4.53
N SER A 120 15.82 -14.76 4.24
CA SER A 120 16.86 -13.72 4.15
C SER A 120 16.58 -12.71 3.05
N ARG A 121 16.14 -13.16 1.87
CA ARG A 121 15.77 -12.27 0.76
C ARG A 121 14.59 -11.38 1.11
N VAL A 122 13.55 -11.94 1.72
CA VAL A 122 12.38 -11.18 2.17
C VAL A 122 12.77 -10.16 3.23
N ASP A 123 13.57 -10.55 4.22
CA ASP A 123 14.07 -9.66 5.29
C ASP A 123 14.87 -8.48 4.71
N GLN A 124 15.73 -8.73 3.72
CA GLN A 124 16.49 -7.66 3.05
C GLN A 124 15.57 -6.67 2.32
N ILE A 125 14.55 -7.16 1.61
CA ILE A 125 13.57 -6.33 0.91
C ILE A 125 12.77 -5.49 1.91
N GLN A 126 12.27 -6.13 2.98
CA GLN A 126 11.48 -5.46 4.01
C GLN A 126 12.31 -4.41 4.76
N LYS A 127 13.54 -4.71 5.15
CA LYS A 127 14.45 -3.76 5.80
C LYS A 127 14.76 -2.55 4.92
N ARG A 128 15.00 -2.78 3.64
CA ARG A 128 15.22 -1.68 2.68
C ARG A 128 13.99 -0.78 2.58
N THR A 129 12.81 -1.36 2.44
CA THR A 129 11.55 -0.61 2.36
C THR A 129 11.28 0.14 3.67
N LYS A 130 11.49 -0.52 4.83
CA LYS A 130 11.34 0.11 6.14
C LYS A 130 12.28 1.30 6.31
N SER A 131 13.55 1.16 5.93
CA SER A 131 14.51 2.27 6.01
C SER A 131 14.12 3.48 5.15
N MET A 132 13.55 3.24 3.95
CA MET A 132 13.04 4.33 3.11
C MET A 132 11.80 4.98 3.74
N LEU A 133 10.91 4.18 4.29
CA LEU A 133 9.69 4.65 4.96
C LEU A 133 10.05 5.52 6.18
N ASP A 134 10.97 5.07 7.04
CA ASP A 134 11.42 5.82 8.21
C ASP A 134 12.01 7.20 7.84
N ARG A 135 12.81 7.24 6.77
CA ARG A 135 13.35 8.50 6.27
C ARG A 135 12.27 9.44 5.75
N SER A 136 11.28 8.90 5.04
CA SER A 136 10.16 9.70 4.53
C SER A 136 9.29 10.21 5.68
N GLU A 137 9.03 9.38 6.68
CA GLU A 137 8.27 9.76 7.88
C GLU A 137 8.94 10.92 8.62
N ILE A 138 10.25 10.82 8.86
CA ILE A 138 11.01 11.90 9.50
C ILE A 138 10.90 13.19 8.71
N ALA A 139 11.12 13.14 7.40
CA ALA A 139 11.06 14.32 6.54
C ALA A 139 9.65 14.98 6.52
N VAL A 140 8.60 14.18 6.50
CA VAL A 140 7.22 14.68 6.56
C VAL A 140 6.93 15.34 7.92
N VAL A 141 7.37 14.73 9.02
CA VAL A 141 7.19 15.31 10.37
C VAL A 141 7.96 16.62 10.50
N GLU A 142 9.19 16.68 10.00
CA GLU A 142 9.99 17.94 9.96
C GLU A 142 9.27 19.02 9.15
N LEU A 143 8.81 18.70 7.95
CA LEU A 143 8.06 19.63 7.10
C LEU A 143 6.80 20.17 7.79
N ILE A 144 6.04 19.31 8.46
CA ILE A 144 4.85 19.72 9.22
C ILE A 144 5.24 20.71 10.34
N ASN A 145 6.32 20.44 11.06
CA ASN A 145 6.80 21.30 12.13
C ASN A 145 7.30 22.67 11.61
N ASP A 146 8.00 22.67 10.47
CA ASP A 146 8.46 23.88 9.82
C ASP A 146 7.31 24.76 9.31
N ILE A 147 6.29 24.15 8.69
CA ILE A 147 5.07 24.86 8.27
C ILE A 147 4.37 25.48 9.50
N LYS A 148 4.27 24.72 10.60
CA LYS A 148 3.67 25.22 11.85
C LYS A 148 4.46 26.39 12.44
N ALA A 149 5.78 26.31 12.46
CA ALA A 149 6.67 27.37 12.92
C ALA A 149 6.57 28.63 12.04
N ALA A 150 6.59 28.47 10.72
CA ALA A 150 6.44 29.57 9.77
C ALA A 150 5.07 30.24 9.90
N LYS A 151 4.00 29.49 10.09
CA LYS A 151 2.64 30.02 10.34
C LYS A 151 2.61 30.83 11.65
N THR A 152 3.26 30.35 12.70
CA THR A 152 3.36 31.06 13.98
C THR A 152 4.17 32.36 13.84
N ALA A 153 5.17 32.38 12.95
CA ALA A 153 5.97 33.55 12.62
C ALA A 153 5.26 34.56 11.68
N GLY A 154 4.02 34.27 11.26
CA GLY A 154 3.20 35.17 10.44
C GLY A 154 3.27 34.93 8.94
N ALA A 155 3.77 33.78 8.48
CA ALA A 155 3.73 33.42 7.07
C ALA A 155 2.27 33.30 6.58
N THR A 156 2.00 33.84 5.40
CA THR A 156 0.67 33.78 4.79
C THR A 156 0.39 32.44 4.16
N ASP A 157 -0.89 32.13 3.91
CA ASP A 157 -1.29 30.88 3.26
C ASP A 157 -0.69 30.73 1.85
N ASP A 158 -0.56 31.83 1.09
CA ASP A 158 0.09 31.84 -0.23
C ASP A 158 1.58 31.48 -0.16
N GLN A 159 2.26 31.96 0.88
CA GLN A 159 3.67 31.62 1.11
C GLN A 159 3.86 30.15 1.51
N LEU A 160 2.88 29.56 2.18
CA LEU A 160 2.91 28.17 2.62
C LEU A 160 2.37 27.17 1.59
N ALA A 161 1.66 27.64 0.55
CA ALA A 161 1.02 26.80 -0.45
C ALA A 161 2.00 25.83 -1.15
N PRO A 162 3.23 26.22 -1.57
CA PRO A 162 4.16 25.29 -2.19
C PRO A 162 4.59 24.14 -1.26
N ALA A 163 4.79 24.44 0.04
CA ALA A 163 5.18 23.44 1.03
C ALA A 163 4.03 22.46 1.39
N ARG A 164 2.77 22.84 1.13
CA ARG A 164 1.58 22.01 1.37
C ARG A 164 1.20 21.15 0.17
N ALA A 165 1.82 21.38 -0.99
CA ALA A 165 1.54 20.69 -2.23
C ALA A 165 2.35 19.38 -2.39
N PHE A 166 3.12 18.98 -1.36
CA PHE A 166 3.89 17.73 -1.32
C PHE A 166 3.13 16.62 -0.62
#